data_22e84be01167e6c0647be9dfe7d48bba
#
_entry.id   22e84be01167e6c0647be9dfe7d48bba
#
_cell.length_a   1.000
_cell.length_b   1.000
_cell.length_c   1.000
_cell.angle_alpha   90.00
_cell.angle_beta   90.00
_cell.angle_gamma   90.00
#
_symmetry.space_group_name_H-M   'P 1'
#
loop_
_entity.id
_entity.type
_entity.pdbx_description
1 polymer ?
#
loop_
_entity_poly.entity_id
_entity_poly.type
_entity_poly.pdbx_seq_one_letter_code
_entity_poly.pdbx_strand_id
1 'polypeptide(L)'
;MGRAFHSYKIAVATIAWGPLKRTRDFIDIARYVKELGVQGLGIEYRMLPRELRERPERLRDILEDVGLENAGSYSTIENPPLDWVKRSGTKLLWIVSRERDCGRADEELIEFARIADREGITAALHNHIRTCYEDLDDLTRVLTKSRELKLCLDTAHAQAVRLEIETVLKLFSDRIAMIHLKDLRENLPKNKIRFKRDFVNIGEGIIDFKKVLELLDKYRFSGYMVLEIEALNKEKPEEAVAKGVDRIKNIIKSKI
;
A
#
# COMPACT_ATOMS: atom_id res chain seq x y z
N MET A 1 28.83 -0.54 17.06
CA MET A 1 27.48 -0.95 16.64
C MET A 1 27.09 -0.09 15.45
N GLY A 2 27.03 -0.67 14.24
CA GLY A 2 26.72 0.08 13.02
C GLY A 2 25.26 0.56 13.04
N ARG A 3 25.04 1.83 12.70
CA ARG A 3 23.70 2.40 12.50
C ARG A 3 22.98 1.54 11.46
N ALA A 4 21.85 0.98 11.83
CA ALA A 4 20.98 0.31 10.86
C ALA A 4 20.50 1.35 9.86
N PHE A 5 20.99 1.28 8.63
CA PHE A 5 20.44 2.09 7.53
C PHE A 5 19.03 1.54 7.26
N HIS A 6 18.01 2.33 7.57
CA HIS A 6 16.66 2.03 7.14
C HIS A 6 16.64 1.99 5.60
N SER A 7 16.32 0.83 5.03
CA SER A 7 16.31 0.63 3.57
C SER A 7 14.93 0.86 2.96
N TYR A 8 13.94 1.24 3.77
CA TYR A 8 12.59 1.51 3.30
C TYR A 8 12.37 2.99 2.95
N LYS A 9 11.47 3.22 1.99
CA LYS A 9 11.03 4.53 1.55
C LYS A 9 9.61 4.80 2.04
N ILE A 10 9.28 6.08 2.26
CA ILE A 10 7.94 6.51 2.63
C ILE A 10 7.20 7.02 1.39
N ALA A 11 5.98 6.57 1.19
CA ALA A 11 5.06 7.08 0.19
C ALA A 11 3.68 7.36 0.78
N VAL A 12 2.83 8.06 0.03
CA VAL A 12 1.45 8.35 0.39
C VAL A 12 0.53 7.81 -0.69
N ALA A 13 -0.55 7.11 -0.31
CA ALA A 13 -1.55 6.64 -1.26
C ALA A 13 -2.47 7.79 -1.71
N THR A 14 -2.73 7.86 -3.01
CA THR A 14 -3.59 8.91 -3.59
C THR A 14 -5.06 8.77 -3.21
N ILE A 15 -5.45 7.69 -2.55
CA ILE A 15 -6.82 7.44 -2.07
C ILE A 15 -7.34 8.54 -1.16
N ALA A 16 -6.46 9.21 -0.40
CA ALA A 16 -6.82 10.30 0.51
C ALA A 16 -7.59 11.43 -0.18
N TRP A 17 -7.29 11.71 -1.43
CA TRP A 17 -7.95 12.78 -2.21
C TRP A 17 -9.17 12.31 -2.99
N GLY A 18 -9.43 11.01 -3.05
CA GLY A 18 -10.53 10.44 -3.83
C GLY A 18 -10.38 10.64 -5.35
N PRO A 19 -11.48 10.50 -6.12
CA PRO A 19 -11.42 10.58 -7.57
C PRO A 19 -11.03 11.98 -8.07
N LEU A 20 -9.94 12.06 -8.82
CA LEU A 20 -9.43 13.30 -9.41
C LEU A 20 -10.03 13.54 -10.79
N LYS A 21 -10.41 14.79 -11.05
CA LYS A 21 -11.06 15.16 -12.33
C LYS A 21 -10.06 15.69 -13.35
N ARG A 22 -9.01 16.36 -12.93
CA ARG A 22 -8.07 17.09 -13.80
C ARG A 22 -6.65 16.67 -13.48
N THR A 23 -5.80 16.56 -14.49
CA THR A 23 -4.35 16.33 -14.36
C THR A 23 -3.69 17.38 -13.46
N ARG A 24 -4.17 18.62 -13.47
CA ARG A 24 -3.69 19.69 -12.59
C ARG A 24 -3.86 19.35 -11.11
N ASP A 25 -4.98 18.76 -10.74
CA ASP A 25 -5.22 18.35 -9.35
C ASP A 25 -4.19 17.31 -8.88
N PHE A 26 -3.83 16.37 -9.77
CA PHE A 26 -2.77 15.40 -9.49
C PHE A 26 -1.38 16.06 -9.35
N ILE A 27 -1.05 17.03 -10.21
CA ILE A 27 0.22 17.78 -10.13
C ILE A 27 0.32 18.53 -8.80
N ASP A 28 -0.76 19.19 -8.37
CA ASP A 28 -0.78 19.96 -7.12
C ASP A 28 -0.61 19.02 -5.91
N ILE A 29 -1.25 17.84 -5.93
CA ILE A 29 -1.06 16.78 -4.92
C ILE A 29 0.40 16.30 -4.91
N ALA A 30 0.97 15.98 -6.06
CA ALA A 30 2.35 15.50 -6.14
C ALA A 30 3.34 16.52 -5.56
N ARG A 31 3.19 17.80 -5.89
CA ARG A 31 4.01 18.88 -5.32
C ARG A 31 3.88 18.99 -3.81
N TYR A 32 2.63 18.98 -3.34
CA TYR A 32 2.35 19.01 -1.90
C TYR A 32 3.01 17.84 -1.17
N VAL A 33 2.84 16.62 -1.66
CA VAL A 33 3.42 15.43 -1.05
C VAL A 33 4.94 15.47 -1.07
N LYS A 34 5.55 16.03 -2.12
CA LYS A 34 7.01 16.25 -2.17
C LYS A 34 7.49 17.19 -1.06
N GLU A 35 6.77 18.27 -0.78
CA GLU A 35 7.09 19.21 0.31
C GLU A 35 7.07 18.53 1.69
N LEU A 36 6.27 17.48 1.86
CA LEU A 36 6.29 16.65 3.07
C LEU A 36 7.56 15.79 3.18
N GLY A 37 8.44 15.80 2.16
CA GLY A 37 9.73 15.10 2.16
C GLY A 37 9.59 13.58 2.20
N VAL A 38 8.62 13.02 1.51
CA VAL A 38 8.48 11.59 1.22
C VAL A 38 9.03 11.27 -0.16
N GLN A 39 9.21 9.98 -0.50
CA GLN A 39 9.89 9.55 -1.70
C GLN A 39 8.95 9.20 -2.85
N GLY A 40 7.67 8.92 -2.57
CA GLY A 40 6.77 8.47 -3.63
C GLY A 40 5.29 8.64 -3.35
N LEU A 41 4.51 8.31 -4.39
CA LEU A 41 3.06 8.18 -4.33
C LEU A 41 2.65 6.74 -4.64
N GLY A 42 1.76 6.18 -3.84
CA GLY A 42 1.00 4.97 -4.17
C GLY A 42 -0.23 5.36 -5.00
N ILE A 43 -0.36 4.82 -6.20
CA ILE A 43 -1.31 5.29 -7.19
C ILE A 43 -2.60 4.46 -7.17
N GLU A 44 -3.70 5.09 -6.83
CA GLU A 44 -5.05 4.53 -7.05
C GLU A 44 -5.47 4.74 -8.51
N TYR A 45 -5.16 3.78 -9.38
CA TYR A 45 -5.45 3.87 -10.83
C TYR A 45 -6.87 4.35 -11.14
N ARG A 46 -7.88 3.82 -10.43
CA ARG A 46 -9.29 4.16 -10.61
C ARG A 46 -9.62 5.62 -10.36
N MET A 47 -8.82 6.28 -9.52
CA MET A 47 -9.04 7.64 -9.06
C MET A 47 -8.29 8.66 -9.91
N LEU A 48 -7.42 8.20 -10.82
CA LEU A 48 -6.70 9.10 -11.72
C LEU A 48 -7.63 9.79 -12.72
N PRO A 49 -7.31 11.03 -13.12
CA PRO A 49 -7.93 11.69 -14.26
C PRO A 49 -7.82 10.82 -15.53
N ARG A 50 -8.80 10.94 -16.41
CA ARG A 50 -8.85 10.17 -17.66
C ARG A 50 -7.55 10.27 -18.45
N GLU A 51 -7.00 11.48 -18.59
CA GLU A 51 -5.76 11.73 -19.31
C GLU A 51 -4.60 10.84 -18.80
N LEU A 52 -4.42 10.73 -17.49
CA LEU A 52 -3.34 9.95 -16.88
C LEU A 52 -3.57 8.43 -16.99
N ARG A 53 -4.83 8.01 -17.08
CA ARG A 53 -5.16 6.61 -17.35
C ARG A 53 -4.92 6.23 -18.82
N GLU A 54 -5.11 7.15 -19.73
CA GLU A 54 -4.87 6.95 -21.17
C GLU A 54 -3.40 7.17 -21.56
N ARG A 55 -2.67 8.00 -20.80
CA ARG A 55 -1.27 8.37 -21.06
C ARG A 55 -0.39 8.14 -19.83
N PRO A 56 -0.04 6.89 -19.52
CA PRO A 56 0.75 6.56 -18.33
C PRO A 56 2.14 7.23 -18.29
N GLU A 57 2.75 7.52 -19.45
CA GLU A 57 4.01 8.27 -19.49
C GLU A 57 3.85 9.67 -18.90
N ARG A 58 2.69 10.30 -19.12
CA ARG A 58 2.43 11.62 -18.55
C ARG A 58 2.42 11.58 -17.03
N LEU A 59 1.91 10.49 -16.43
CA LEU A 59 1.99 10.27 -14.99
C LEU A 59 3.44 10.15 -14.53
N ARG A 60 4.23 9.31 -15.21
CA ARG A 60 5.66 9.14 -14.92
C ARG A 60 6.40 10.47 -15.00
N ASP A 61 6.25 11.19 -16.12
CA ASP A 61 6.94 12.46 -16.36
C ASP A 61 6.61 13.50 -15.27
N ILE A 62 5.34 13.59 -14.85
CA ILE A 62 4.92 14.46 -13.73
C ILE A 62 5.62 14.09 -12.43
N LEU A 63 5.70 12.80 -12.11
CA LEU A 63 6.35 12.35 -10.88
C LEU A 63 7.87 12.61 -10.92
N GLU A 64 8.52 12.35 -12.06
CA GLU A 64 9.94 12.64 -12.28
C GLU A 64 10.24 14.14 -12.18
N ASP A 65 9.43 14.99 -12.81
CA ASP A 65 9.56 16.46 -12.74
C ASP A 65 9.46 17.00 -11.30
N VAL A 66 8.60 16.39 -10.49
CA VAL A 66 8.43 16.75 -9.08
C VAL A 66 9.51 16.09 -8.19
N GLY A 67 10.19 15.06 -8.69
CA GLY A 67 11.17 14.29 -7.93
C GLY A 67 10.52 13.29 -6.96
N LEU A 68 9.40 12.68 -7.34
CA LEU A 68 8.76 11.57 -6.66
C LEU A 68 8.84 10.30 -7.50
N GLU A 69 8.74 9.15 -6.85
CA GLU A 69 8.63 7.85 -7.50
C GLU A 69 7.18 7.36 -7.52
N ASN A 70 6.81 6.59 -8.53
CA ASN A 70 5.60 5.77 -8.46
C ASN A 70 5.88 4.55 -7.57
N ALA A 71 5.42 4.60 -6.31
CA ALA A 71 5.68 3.56 -5.31
C ALA A 71 4.94 2.25 -5.57
N GLY A 72 4.07 2.23 -6.55
CA GLY A 72 3.21 1.12 -6.93
C GLY A 72 1.83 1.61 -7.32
N SER A 73 1.04 0.74 -7.92
CA SER A 73 -0.33 1.07 -8.32
C SER A 73 -1.33 0.04 -7.84
N TYR A 74 -2.51 0.50 -7.42
CA TYR A 74 -3.64 -0.38 -7.14
C TYR A 74 -4.09 -1.11 -8.39
N SER A 75 -4.32 -2.39 -8.25
CA SER A 75 -4.85 -3.23 -9.32
C SER A 75 -6.02 -4.10 -8.84
N THR A 76 -6.93 -4.37 -9.76
CA THR A 76 -7.61 -5.66 -9.84
C THR A 76 -6.84 -6.53 -10.81
N ILE A 77 -7.21 -7.81 -10.97
CA ILE A 77 -6.56 -8.67 -11.97
C ILE A 77 -6.67 -8.11 -13.40
N GLU A 78 -7.71 -7.33 -13.68
CA GLU A 78 -8.02 -6.82 -15.02
C GLU A 78 -7.49 -5.40 -15.28
N ASN A 79 -7.31 -4.58 -14.22
CA ASN A 79 -7.01 -3.16 -14.36
C ASN A 79 -6.08 -2.63 -13.26
N PRO A 80 -5.03 -1.84 -13.60
CA PRO A 80 -4.66 -1.41 -14.95
C PRO A 80 -4.01 -2.52 -15.77
N PRO A 81 -3.96 -2.39 -17.12
CA PRO A 81 -3.18 -3.28 -17.97
C PRO A 81 -1.69 -3.25 -17.60
N LEU A 82 -0.98 -4.39 -17.69
CA LEU A 82 0.43 -4.46 -17.35
C LEU A 82 1.32 -3.49 -18.15
N ASP A 83 0.96 -3.25 -19.43
CA ASP A 83 1.63 -2.23 -20.26
C ASP A 83 1.52 -0.83 -19.63
N TRP A 84 0.33 -0.47 -19.12
CA TRP A 84 0.14 0.80 -18.40
C TRP A 84 1.07 0.90 -17.20
N VAL A 85 1.22 -0.17 -16.44
CA VAL A 85 2.07 -0.20 -15.23
C VAL A 85 3.52 0.12 -15.59
N LYS A 86 4.08 -0.55 -16.59
CA LYS A 86 5.45 -0.30 -17.05
C LYS A 86 5.66 1.14 -17.48
N ARG A 87 4.75 1.67 -18.27
CA ARG A 87 4.83 3.02 -18.83
C ARG A 87 4.58 4.11 -17.78
N SER A 88 3.91 3.80 -16.68
CA SER A 88 3.67 4.71 -15.56
C SER A 88 4.84 4.87 -14.59
N GLY A 89 5.96 4.18 -14.86
CA GLY A 89 7.18 4.31 -14.05
C GLY A 89 7.24 3.43 -12.80
N THR A 90 6.34 2.43 -12.66
CA THR A 90 6.43 1.46 -11.58
C THR A 90 6.61 0.04 -12.10
N LYS A 91 7.11 -0.83 -11.21
CA LYS A 91 7.15 -2.29 -11.42
C LYS A 91 6.37 -3.04 -10.34
N LEU A 92 5.52 -2.35 -9.59
CA LEU A 92 4.79 -2.92 -8.46
C LEU A 92 3.30 -2.65 -8.58
N LEU A 93 2.51 -3.70 -8.44
CA LEU A 93 1.06 -3.64 -8.27
C LEU A 93 0.68 -4.20 -6.91
N TRP A 94 -0.22 -3.54 -6.19
CA TRP A 94 -0.94 -4.19 -5.08
C TRP A 94 -2.37 -4.53 -5.50
N ILE A 95 -2.78 -5.75 -5.17
CA ILE A 95 -4.00 -6.35 -5.70
C ILE A 95 -4.95 -6.70 -4.57
N VAL A 96 -6.19 -6.25 -4.67
CA VAL A 96 -7.29 -6.72 -3.84
C VAL A 96 -8.19 -7.60 -4.71
N SER A 97 -8.15 -8.91 -4.48
CA SER A 97 -9.10 -9.82 -5.13
C SER A 97 -10.49 -9.66 -4.53
N ARG A 98 -11.50 -9.63 -5.39
CA ARG A 98 -12.91 -9.53 -5.01
C ARG A 98 -13.71 -10.80 -5.31
N GLU A 99 -13.05 -11.83 -5.89
CA GLU A 99 -13.65 -13.14 -6.09
C GLU A 99 -14.06 -13.73 -4.74
N ARG A 100 -15.22 -14.39 -4.71
CA ARG A 100 -15.81 -14.99 -3.50
C ARG A 100 -15.52 -16.47 -3.37
N ASP A 101 -15.31 -17.14 -4.49
CA ASP A 101 -14.80 -18.50 -4.49
C ASP A 101 -13.28 -18.44 -4.31
N CYS A 102 -12.82 -18.86 -3.14
CA CYS A 102 -11.41 -18.75 -2.78
C CYS A 102 -10.49 -19.70 -3.58
N GLY A 103 -11.02 -20.81 -4.07
CA GLY A 103 -10.29 -21.69 -4.98
C GLY A 103 -10.02 -21.00 -6.32
N ARG A 104 -11.06 -20.43 -6.90
CA ARG A 104 -10.97 -19.65 -8.14
C ARG A 104 -10.12 -18.39 -7.96
N ALA A 105 -10.27 -17.69 -6.83
CA ALA A 105 -9.44 -16.54 -6.51
C ALA A 105 -7.95 -16.86 -6.46
N ASP A 106 -7.59 -18.01 -5.86
CA ASP A 106 -6.21 -18.50 -5.81
C ASP A 106 -5.66 -18.75 -7.22
N GLU A 107 -6.42 -19.46 -8.07
CA GLU A 107 -6.00 -19.79 -9.44
C GLU A 107 -5.78 -18.54 -10.28
N GLU A 108 -6.74 -17.61 -10.29
CA GLU A 108 -6.66 -16.35 -11.03
C GLU A 108 -5.48 -15.49 -10.56
N LEU A 109 -5.27 -15.38 -9.25
CA LEU A 109 -4.20 -14.56 -8.68
C LEU A 109 -2.81 -15.14 -8.93
N ILE A 110 -2.65 -16.47 -8.84
CA ILE A 110 -1.40 -17.16 -9.11
C ILE A 110 -1.03 -17.02 -10.59
N GLU A 111 -1.99 -17.22 -11.50
CA GLU A 111 -1.72 -17.07 -12.93
C GLU A 111 -1.41 -15.61 -13.28
N PHE A 112 -2.14 -14.65 -12.71
CA PHE A 112 -1.84 -13.24 -12.89
C PHE A 112 -0.42 -12.89 -12.40
N ALA A 113 -0.01 -13.41 -11.23
CA ALA A 113 1.34 -13.16 -10.71
C ALA A 113 2.43 -13.70 -11.63
N ARG A 114 2.23 -14.88 -12.23
CA ARG A 114 3.15 -15.46 -13.23
C ARG A 114 3.25 -14.62 -14.50
N ILE A 115 2.11 -14.11 -14.98
CA ILE A 115 2.08 -13.23 -16.15
C ILE A 115 2.81 -11.92 -15.85
N ALA A 116 2.51 -11.30 -14.70
CA ALA A 116 3.15 -10.06 -14.27
C ALA A 116 4.67 -10.22 -14.12
N ASP A 117 5.13 -11.32 -13.52
CA ASP A 117 6.56 -11.60 -13.31
C ASP A 117 7.30 -11.74 -14.66
N ARG A 118 6.73 -12.44 -15.64
CA ARG A 118 7.27 -12.52 -17.01
C ARG A 118 7.42 -11.16 -17.67
N GLU A 119 6.57 -10.21 -17.30
CA GLU A 119 6.58 -8.82 -17.76
C GLU A 119 7.48 -7.91 -16.90
N GLY A 120 8.18 -8.47 -15.90
CA GLY A 120 9.04 -7.74 -14.97
C GLY A 120 8.27 -6.86 -13.97
N ILE A 121 7.02 -7.23 -13.68
CA ILE A 121 6.15 -6.55 -12.73
C ILE A 121 5.92 -7.44 -11.51
N THR A 122 6.09 -6.89 -10.33
CA THR A 122 5.77 -7.54 -9.06
C THR A 122 4.29 -7.41 -8.74
N ALA A 123 3.58 -8.53 -8.66
CA ALA A 123 2.21 -8.59 -8.18
C ALA A 123 2.23 -8.86 -6.67
N ALA A 124 1.71 -7.93 -5.87
CA ALA A 124 1.64 -8.03 -4.42
C ALA A 124 0.19 -8.12 -3.95
N LEU A 125 -0.18 -9.26 -3.38
CA LEU A 125 -1.49 -9.46 -2.77
C LEU A 125 -1.64 -8.53 -1.56
N HIS A 126 -2.69 -7.75 -1.52
CA HIS A 126 -3.07 -6.95 -0.37
C HIS A 126 -4.01 -7.75 0.53
N ASN A 127 -3.59 -8.04 1.78
CA ASN A 127 -4.47 -8.66 2.76
C ASN A 127 -5.62 -7.70 3.08
N HIS A 128 -6.83 -8.17 2.89
CA HIS A 128 -8.00 -7.29 2.99
C HIS A 128 -9.18 -8.02 3.62
N ILE A 129 -9.78 -7.43 4.66
CA ILE A 129 -10.99 -8.00 5.28
C ILE A 129 -12.13 -8.12 4.27
N ARG A 130 -12.94 -9.16 4.43
CA ARG A 130 -14.07 -9.52 3.55
C ARG A 130 -13.64 -9.96 2.14
N THR A 131 -12.45 -10.55 2.05
CA THR A 131 -11.95 -11.23 0.84
C THR A 131 -11.53 -12.66 1.19
N CYS A 132 -10.98 -13.38 0.25
CA CYS A 132 -10.38 -14.69 0.47
C CYS A 132 -8.97 -14.64 1.07
N TYR A 133 -8.49 -13.46 1.51
CA TYR A 133 -7.12 -13.25 1.96
C TYR A 133 -7.08 -12.33 3.19
N GLU A 134 -7.71 -12.81 4.27
CA GLU A 134 -7.86 -12.02 5.50
C GLU A 134 -6.82 -12.36 6.55
N ASP A 135 -6.59 -13.65 6.81
CA ASP A 135 -5.82 -14.16 7.92
C ASP A 135 -4.57 -14.95 7.50
N LEU A 136 -3.87 -15.51 8.48
CA LEU A 136 -2.61 -16.22 8.24
C LEU A 136 -2.78 -17.47 7.39
N ASP A 137 -3.85 -18.23 7.60
CA ASP A 137 -4.10 -19.48 6.87
C ASP A 137 -4.39 -19.16 5.40
N ASP A 138 -5.17 -18.12 5.14
CA ASP A 138 -5.44 -17.62 3.79
C ASP A 138 -4.16 -17.19 3.08
N LEU A 139 -3.33 -16.37 3.73
CA LEU A 139 -2.06 -15.92 3.17
C LEU A 139 -1.09 -17.08 2.94
N THR A 140 -1.01 -18.00 3.90
CA THR A 140 -0.16 -19.20 3.78
C THR A 140 -0.61 -20.06 2.61
N ARG A 141 -1.92 -20.29 2.47
CA ARG A 141 -2.51 -21.09 1.40
C ARG A 141 -2.07 -20.60 0.01
N VAL A 142 -2.14 -19.31 -0.25
CA VAL A 142 -1.85 -18.76 -1.60
C VAL A 142 -0.37 -18.50 -1.81
N LEU A 143 0.35 -17.97 -0.82
CA LEU A 143 1.77 -17.63 -0.96
C LEU A 143 2.67 -18.87 -1.06
N THR A 144 2.28 -20.00 -0.50
CA THR A 144 3.03 -21.25 -0.66
C THR A 144 2.87 -21.89 -2.04
N LYS A 145 1.78 -21.57 -2.74
CA LYS A 145 1.50 -22.08 -4.10
C LYS A 145 2.20 -21.31 -5.23
N SER A 146 2.62 -20.06 -4.98
CA SER A 146 3.29 -19.23 -5.99
C SER A 146 4.49 -18.51 -5.41
N ARG A 147 5.64 -18.57 -6.09
CA ARG A 147 6.86 -17.83 -5.72
C ARG A 147 6.84 -16.40 -6.27
N GLU A 148 6.15 -16.19 -7.36
CA GLU A 148 6.03 -14.92 -8.07
C GLU A 148 5.13 -13.94 -7.32
N LEU A 149 4.07 -14.47 -6.65
CA LEU A 149 3.17 -13.65 -5.87
C LEU A 149 3.87 -13.11 -4.61
N LYS A 150 3.84 -11.82 -4.42
CA LYS A 150 4.34 -11.13 -3.22
C LYS A 150 3.18 -10.66 -2.33
N LEU A 151 3.52 -10.02 -1.21
CA LEU A 151 2.55 -9.50 -0.25
C LEU A 151 2.69 -7.97 -0.11
N CYS A 152 1.58 -7.28 -0.20
CA CYS A 152 1.39 -5.92 0.29
C CYS A 152 0.69 -6.05 1.66
N LEU A 153 1.44 -5.95 2.76
CA LEU A 153 0.91 -6.14 4.10
C LEU A 153 0.27 -4.85 4.62
N ASP A 154 -1.04 -4.85 4.82
CA ASP A 154 -1.78 -3.74 5.41
C ASP A 154 -1.96 -3.95 6.92
N THR A 155 -1.54 -2.97 7.69
CA THR A 155 -1.54 -3.03 9.15
C THR A 155 -2.93 -2.99 9.77
N ALA A 156 -3.87 -2.22 9.22
CA ALA A 156 -5.22 -2.11 9.76
C ALA A 156 -6.09 -3.32 9.42
N HIS A 157 -5.95 -3.85 8.19
CA HIS A 157 -6.65 -5.08 7.82
C HIS A 157 -6.12 -6.29 8.60
N ALA A 158 -4.81 -6.35 8.87
CA ALA A 158 -4.22 -7.36 9.76
C ALA A 158 -4.78 -7.24 11.19
N GLN A 159 -4.78 -6.02 11.77
CA GLN A 159 -5.31 -5.76 13.09
C GLN A 159 -6.80 -6.14 13.21
N ALA A 160 -7.59 -5.87 12.18
CA ALA A 160 -9.03 -6.15 12.15
C ALA A 160 -9.40 -7.64 12.31
N VAL A 161 -8.48 -8.53 11.93
CA VAL A 161 -8.61 -10.00 12.11
C VAL A 161 -7.64 -10.56 13.13
N ARG A 162 -6.94 -9.68 13.87
CA ARG A 162 -5.92 -10.06 14.88
C ARG A 162 -4.77 -10.87 14.29
N LEU A 163 -4.43 -10.61 13.04
CA LEU A 163 -3.26 -11.18 12.39
C LEU A 163 -1.99 -10.49 12.92
N GLU A 164 -1.16 -11.24 13.63
CA GLU A 164 0.08 -10.72 14.20
C GLU A 164 1.11 -10.43 13.09
N ILE A 165 1.48 -9.15 12.93
CA ILE A 165 2.45 -8.68 11.92
C ILE A 165 3.79 -9.40 12.08
N GLU A 166 4.25 -9.64 13.32
CA GLU A 166 5.50 -10.35 13.56
C GLU A 166 5.46 -11.78 13.01
N THR A 167 4.33 -12.47 13.14
CA THR A 167 4.15 -13.82 12.58
C THR A 167 4.24 -13.80 11.05
N VAL A 168 3.61 -12.85 10.39
CA VAL A 168 3.69 -12.69 8.93
C VAL A 168 5.12 -12.40 8.48
N LEU A 169 5.80 -11.46 9.15
CA LEU A 169 7.19 -11.13 8.86
C LEU A 169 8.13 -12.33 9.07
N LYS A 170 7.93 -13.11 10.13
CA LYS A 170 8.73 -14.31 10.41
C LYS A 170 8.61 -15.36 9.30
N LEU A 171 7.41 -15.53 8.74
CA LEU A 171 7.14 -16.56 7.72
C LEU A 171 7.42 -16.07 6.30
N PHE A 172 7.22 -14.78 6.02
CA PHE A 172 7.14 -14.25 4.67
C PHE A 172 7.94 -12.94 4.45
N SER A 173 8.98 -12.65 5.26
CA SER A 173 9.73 -11.39 5.12
C SER A 173 10.32 -11.18 3.73
N ASP A 174 10.78 -12.23 3.06
CA ASP A 174 11.31 -12.21 1.69
C ASP A 174 10.23 -12.07 0.60
N ARG A 175 8.97 -12.15 1.02
CA ARG A 175 7.80 -12.06 0.14
C ARG A 175 7.09 -10.72 0.24
N ILE A 176 7.39 -9.91 1.24
CA ILE A 176 6.75 -8.60 1.43
C ILE A 176 7.38 -7.58 0.49
N ALA A 177 6.61 -7.12 -0.50
CA ALA A 177 7.04 -6.12 -1.47
C ALA A 177 6.71 -4.69 -1.02
N MET A 178 5.68 -4.53 -0.20
CA MET A 178 5.15 -3.25 0.24
C MET A 178 4.45 -3.38 1.59
N ILE A 179 4.45 -2.32 2.37
CA ILE A 179 3.64 -2.19 3.59
C ILE A 179 2.66 -1.04 3.41
N HIS A 180 1.36 -1.29 3.64
CA HIS A 180 0.40 -0.22 3.84
C HIS A 180 0.31 0.11 5.33
N LEU A 181 0.70 1.32 5.69
CA LEU A 181 0.50 1.87 7.02
C LEU A 181 -0.89 2.50 7.06
N LYS A 182 -1.80 1.82 7.72
CA LYS A 182 -3.19 2.23 7.93
C LYS A 182 -3.53 1.96 9.38
N ASP A 183 -4.30 2.82 10.02
CA ASP A 183 -4.66 2.67 11.43
C ASP A 183 -6.13 2.29 11.61
N LEU A 184 -6.42 1.57 12.68
CA LEU A 184 -7.75 1.11 13.04
C LEU A 184 -8.15 1.75 14.37
N ARG A 185 -9.33 2.37 14.42
CA ARG A 185 -9.83 3.09 15.60
C ARG A 185 -9.88 2.22 16.83
N GLU A 186 -10.45 1.03 16.72
CA GLU A 186 -10.66 0.07 17.81
C GLU A 186 -10.89 -1.36 17.28
N ASN A 187 -10.76 -2.34 18.16
CA ASN A 187 -11.05 -3.72 17.82
C ASN A 187 -12.56 -3.95 17.73
N LEU A 188 -13.09 -3.98 16.52
CA LEU A 188 -14.48 -4.32 16.22
C LEU A 188 -14.57 -5.68 15.51
N PRO A 189 -15.70 -6.39 15.62
CA PRO A 189 -15.97 -7.50 14.71
C PRO A 189 -15.85 -7.06 13.25
N LYS A 190 -15.12 -7.82 12.41
CA LYS A 190 -14.80 -7.43 11.03
C LYS A 190 -16.00 -7.01 10.18
N ASN A 191 -17.17 -7.60 10.42
CA ASN A 191 -18.43 -7.27 9.74
C ASN A 191 -19.03 -5.92 10.17
N LYS A 192 -18.62 -5.36 11.30
CA LYS A 192 -19.06 -4.05 11.82
C LYS A 192 -18.12 -2.90 11.44
N ILE A 193 -16.93 -3.19 10.95
CA ILE A 193 -15.96 -2.17 10.52
C ILE A 193 -16.49 -1.42 9.30
N ARG A 194 -16.49 -0.10 9.36
CA ARG A 194 -16.81 0.81 8.25
C ARG A 194 -15.55 1.57 7.87
N PHE A 195 -15.01 1.35 6.67
CA PHE A 195 -13.70 1.82 6.24
C PHE A 195 -13.53 3.33 6.43
N LYS A 196 -14.46 4.14 5.92
CA LYS A 196 -14.39 5.61 6.06
C LYS A 196 -14.64 6.16 7.47
N ARG A 197 -14.93 5.30 8.45
CA ARG A 197 -15.13 5.70 9.85
C ARG A 197 -14.05 5.13 10.76
N ASP A 198 -13.72 3.86 10.56
CA ASP A 198 -12.94 3.10 11.51
C ASP A 198 -11.47 2.94 11.10
N PHE A 199 -11.14 3.13 9.82
CA PHE A 199 -9.75 3.29 9.36
C PHE A 199 -9.35 4.76 9.50
N VAL A 200 -8.87 5.10 10.68
CA VAL A 200 -8.54 6.48 11.07
C VAL A 200 -7.14 6.89 10.61
N ASN A 201 -6.79 8.14 10.84
CA ASN A 201 -5.45 8.64 10.52
C ASN A 201 -4.39 7.96 11.39
N ILE A 202 -3.18 7.85 10.88
CA ILE A 202 -2.02 7.24 11.55
C ILE A 202 -1.83 7.84 12.95
N GLY A 203 -1.81 6.95 13.98
CA GLY A 203 -1.67 7.31 15.38
C GLY A 203 -2.94 7.87 16.05
N GLU A 204 -4.11 7.74 15.40
CA GLU A 204 -5.41 8.03 16.00
C GLU A 204 -6.16 6.76 16.40
N GLY A 205 -5.62 5.60 16.07
CA GLY A 205 -6.16 4.28 16.36
C GLY A 205 -5.33 3.53 17.38
N ILE A 206 -5.39 2.21 17.25
CA ILE A 206 -4.84 1.26 18.23
C ILE A 206 -3.53 0.60 17.78
N ILE A 207 -3.05 0.89 16.55
CA ILE A 207 -1.85 0.25 16.03
C ILE A 207 -0.59 0.91 16.58
N ASP A 208 0.26 0.12 17.20
CA ASP A 208 1.58 0.57 17.66
C ASP A 208 2.56 0.63 16.49
N PHE A 209 2.60 1.76 15.79
CA PHE A 209 3.50 1.97 14.66
C PHE A 209 4.98 1.95 15.06
N LYS A 210 5.32 2.25 16.31
CA LYS A 210 6.70 2.10 16.80
C LYS A 210 7.11 0.63 16.76
N LYS A 211 6.27 -0.25 17.29
CA LYS A 211 6.49 -1.71 17.23
C LYS A 211 6.51 -2.21 15.80
N VAL A 212 5.61 -1.73 14.93
CA VAL A 212 5.62 -2.10 13.50
C VAL A 212 6.96 -1.76 12.85
N LEU A 213 7.46 -0.53 13.02
CA LEU A 213 8.74 -0.10 12.46
C LEU A 213 9.93 -0.86 13.06
N GLU A 214 9.91 -1.21 14.35
CA GLU A 214 10.92 -2.06 14.98
C GLU A 214 10.96 -3.47 14.36
N LEU A 215 9.78 -4.03 14.06
CA LEU A 215 9.67 -5.32 13.37
C LEU A 215 10.18 -5.25 11.93
N LEU A 216 9.85 -4.20 11.19
CA LEU A 216 10.36 -4.01 9.83
C LEU A 216 11.89 -3.94 9.80
N ASP A 217 12.52 -3.28 10.77
CA ASP A 217 13.98 -3.25 10.90
C ASP A 217 14.54 -4.62 11.29
N LYS A 218 13.93 -5.30 12.27
CA LYS A 218 14.33 -6.64 12.72
C LYS A 218 14.35 -7.65 11.57
N TYR A 219 13.34 -7.60 10.70
CA TYR A 219 13.20 -8.49 9.55
C TYR A 219 13.78 -7.90 8.26
N ARG A 220 14.52 -6.78 8.35
CA ARG A 220 15.25 -6.13 7.23
C ARG A 220 14.36 -5.83 6.03
N PHE A 221 13.15 -5.36 6.28
CA PHE A 221 12.26 -4.93 5.20
C PHE A 221 12.92 -3.83 4.37
N SER A 222 12.84 -3.99 3.06
CA SER A 222 13.24 -2.97 2.08
C SER A 222 12.12 -2.79 1.07
N GLY A 223 11.69 -1.56 0.85
CA GLY A 223 10.57 -1.27 -0.04
C GLY A 223 9.83 -0.01 0.39
N TYR A 224 8.61 0.13 -0.10
CA TYR A 224 7.77 1.26 0.26
C TYR A 224 6.89 0.95 1.47
N MET A 225 6.89 1.87 2.43
CA MET A 225 5.82 2.02 3.41
C MET A 225 4.88 3.11 2.89
N VAL A 226 3.68 2.73 2.53
CA VAL A 226 2.69 3.63 1.95
C VAL A 226 1.65 4.00 3.01
N LEU A 227 1.55 5.27 3.35
CA LEU A 227 0.49 5.77 4.22
C LEU A 227 -0.82 5.76 3.45
N GLU A 228 -1.79 4.99 3.92
CA GLU A 228 -3.12 4.91 3.33
C GLU A 228 -4.17 5.48 4.30
N ILE A 229 -4.69 6.65 3.98
CA ILE A 229 -5.62 7.41 4.82
C ILE A 229 -6.97 7.45 4.11
N GLU A 230 -7.98 6.79 4.68
CA GLU A 230 -9.34 6.72 4.13
C GLU A 230 -10.37 7.55 4.91
N ALA A 231 -10.24 7.65 6.24
CA ALA A 231 -11.15 8.39 7.07
C ALA A 231 -10.57 9.76 7.41
N LEU A 232 -11.06 10.79 6.72
CA LEU A 232 -10.56 12.15 6.89
C LEU A 232 -11.17 12.88 8.10
N ASN A 233 -12.18 12.31 8.78
CA ASN A 233 -12.83 12.90 9.97
C ASN A 233 -13.17 14.41 9.84
N LYS A 234 -13.61 14.83 8.64
CA LYS A 234 -13.86 16.23 8.24
C LYS A 234 -12.60 17.10 8.05
N GLU A 235 -11.41 16.54 8.17
CA GLU A 235 -10.18 17.25 7.81
C GLU A 235 -10.02 17.32 6.30
N LYS A 236 -9.22 18.29 5.85
CA LYS A 236 -8.77 18.28 4.45
C LYS A 236 -7.75 17.15 4.24
N PRO A 237 -7.74 16.52 3.05
CA PRO A 237 -6.77 15.46 2.76
C PRO A 237 -5.32 15.86 3.06
N GLU A 238 -4.95 17.10 2.71
CA GLU A 238 -3.62 17.66 2.94
C GLU A 238 -3.24 17.65 4.42
N GLU A 239 -4.14 18.10 5.28
CA GLU A 239 -3.91 18.18 6.73
C GLU A 239 -3.79 16.78 7.33
N ALA A 240 -4.67 15.86 6.94
CA ALA A 240 -4.63 14.48 7.40
C ALA A 240 -3.34 13.77 6.97
N VAL A 241 -2.93 13.95 5.71
CA VAL A 241 -1.70 13.37 5.16
C VAL A 241 -0.47 13.93 5.85
N ALA A 242 -0.38 15.26 6.03
CA ALA A 242 0.74 15.88 6.73
C ALA A 242 0.90 15.32 8.15
N LYS A 243 -0.18 15.23 8.91
CA LYS A 243 -0.18 14.66 10.27
C LYS A 243 0.32 13.22 10.29
N GLY A 244 -0.18 12.37 9.36
CA GLY A 244 0.25 10.99 9.26
C GLY A 244 1.73 10.85 8.93
N VAL A 245 2.22 11.61 7.95
CA VAL A 245 3.63 11.63 7.56
C VAL A 245 4.51 12.09 8.71
N ASP A 246 4.15 13.16 9.40
CA ASP A 246 4.92 13.69 10.53
C ASP A 246 5.01 12.69 11.69
N ARG A 247 3.91 11.99 12.00
CA ARG A 247 3.90 10.95 13.04
C ARG A 247 4.89 9.83 12.72
N ILE A 248 4.85 9.29 11.50
CA ILE A 248 5.78 8.22 11.08
C ILE A 248 7.23 8.71 11.11
N LYS A 249 7.51 9.91 10.57
CA LYS A 249 8.85 10.49 10.58
C LYS A 249 9.38 10.71 12.00
N ASN A 250 8.54 11.14 12.93
CA ASN A 250 8.93 11.35 14.32
C ASN A 250 9.26 10.02 15.02
N ILE A 251 8.49 8.95 14.76
CA ILE A 251 8.82 7.61 15.26
C ILE A 251 10.18 7.15 14.71
N ILE A 252 10.43 7.32 13.40
CA ILE A 252 11.72 6.95 12.78
C ILE A 252 12.86 7.73 13.43
N LYS A 253 12.72 9.06 13.61
CA LYS A 253 13.75 9.90 14.25
C LYS A 253 14.02 9.49 15.69
N SER A 254 13.01 9.09 16.44
CA SER A 254 13.17 8.67 17.85
C SER A 254 13.90 7.34 18.03
N LYS A 255 14.13 6.59 16.95
CA LYS A 255 14.87 5.31 16.95
C LYS A 255 16.37 5.49 16.65
N ILE A 256 16.77 6.70 16.24
CA ILE A 256 18.17 7.08 15.93
C ILE A 256 18.81 7.67 17.18
#